data_cd0a1d73ff20aa3719f251e073a49dc9
#
_entry.id   cd0a1d73ff20aa3719f251e073a49dc9
#
_cell.length_a   1.000
_cell.length_b   1.000
_cell.length_c   1.000
_cell.angle_alpha   90.00
_cell.angle_beta   90.00
_cell.angle_gamma   90.00
#
_symmetry.space_group_name_H-M   'P 1'
#
loop_
_entity.id
_entity.type
_entity.pdbx_description
1 polymer ?
#
loop_
_entity_poly.entity_id
_entity_poly.type
_entity_poly.pdbx_seq_one_letter_code
_entity_poly.pdbx_strand_id
1 'polypeptide(L)'
;RSEGPNTGVIPIFVKKMCAGEAPILFGGGTQTRDFVHVDDVARLLVHLASDAWSHPPRAVYNVGTGKQTSLLELVHKLALALRTRGLKGEHLIPRMGPARSGDLEHSMADLAAITADLGWRPNVSLDHGLGELVDARLGHEL
;
A
#
# COMPACT_ATOMS: atom_id res chain seq x y z
N ARG A 1 1.49 -17.42 -0.91
CA ARG A 1 2.50 -17.50 -2.00
C ARG A 1 3.02 -16.10 -2.31
N SER A 2 3.94 -15.56 -1.54
CA SER A 2 4.54 -14.26 -1.87
C SER A 2 5.88 -14.09 -1.16
N GLU A 3 6.82 -15.02 -1.42
CA GLU A 3 8.19 -14.94 -0.93
C GLU A 3 9.15 -14.95 -2.12
N GLY A 4 8.97 -13.99 -3.03
CA GLY A 4 9.91 -13.72 -4.10
C GLY A 4 10.72 -12.45 -3.83
N PRO A 5 11.83 -12.22 -4.54
CA PRO A 5 12.66 -11.02 -4.40
C PRO A 5 11.90 -9.71 -4.67
N ASN A 6 10.68 -9.78 -5.21
CA ASN A 6 9.81 -8.64 -5.53
C ASN A 6 8.62 -8.48 -4.57
N THR A 7 8.66 -9.10 -3.39
CA THR A 7 7.60 -8.93 -2.39
C THR A 7 7.59 -7.49 -1.88
N GLY A 8 6.46 -6.80 -2.01
CA GLY A 8 6.29 -5.42 -1.51
C GLY A 8 6.43 -5.33 0.01
N VAL A 9 6.67 -4.13 0.51
CA VAL A 9 6.95 -3.85 1.94
C VAL A 9 5.78 -4.21 2.86
N ILE A 10 4.52 -4.01 2.43
CA ILE A 10 3.33 -4.27 3.25
C ILE A 10 3.21 -5.74 3.66
N PRO A 11 3.27 -6.73 2.75
CA PRO A 11 3.22 -8.14 3.12
C PRO A 11 4.35 -8.56 4.07
N ILE A 12 5.55 -8.00 3.90
CA ILE A 12 6.69 -8.27 4.78
C ILE A 12 6.41 -7.79 6.21
N PHE A 13 5.90 -6.57 6.36
CA PHE A 13 5.62 -5.99 7.67
C PHE A 13 4.46 -6.72 8.36
N VAL A 14 3.36 -6.98 7.66
CA VAL A 14 2.23 -7.74 8.21
C VAL A 14 2.67 -9.12 8.68
N LYS A 15 3.43 -9.86 7.85
CA LYS A 15 3.95 -11.19 8.21
C LYS A 15 4.77 -11.14 9.49
N LYS A 16 5.73 -10.20 9.59
CA LYS A 16 6.58 -10.05 10.77
C LYS A 16 5.78 -9.72 12.02
N MET A 17 4.95 -8.68 11.95
CA MET A 17 4.16 -8.23 13.10
C MET A 17 3.19 -9.31 13.59
N CYS A 18 2.53 -10.06 12.70
CA CYS A 18 1.69 -11.19 13.08
C CYS A 18 2.47 -12.38 13.66
N ALA A 19 3.76 -12.52 13.31
CA ALA A 19 4.64 -13.55 13.87
C ALA A 19 5.30 -13.13 15.19
N GLY A 20 4.99 -11.96 15.74
CA GLY A 20 5.62 -11.45 16.96
C GLY A 20 7.01 -10.83 16.72
N GLU A 21 7.34 -10.51 15.46
CA GLU A 21 8.62 -9.92 15.07
C GLU A 21 8.46 -8.44 14.72
N ALA A 22 9.34 -7.58 15.23
CA ALA A 22 9.34 -6.17 14.88
C ALA A 22 9.81 -5.96 13.43
N PRO A 23 9.10 -5.14 12.63
CA PRO A 23 9.57 -4.74 11.31
C PRO A 23 10.81 -3.87 11.42
N ILE A 24 11.69 -3.94 10.43
CA ILE A 24 12.90 -3.10 10.36
C ILE A 24 12.67 -2.00 9.32
N LEU A 25 12.80 -0.75 9.75
CA LEU A 25 12.78 0.44 8.91
C LEU A 25 14.21 0.88 8.61
N PHE A 26 14.60 0.76 7.36
CA PHE A 26 15.91 1.23 6.91
C PHE A 26 15.86 2.74 6.66
N GLY A 27 16.96 3.46 7.00
CA GLY A 27 17.03 4.91 6.82
C GLY A 27 15.99 5.71 7.61
N GLY A 28 15.52 5.20 8.76
CA GLY A 28 14.50 5.88 9.58
C GLY A 28 13.07 5.76 9.06
N GLY A 29 12.84 5.11 7.92
CA GLY A 29 11.51 4.94 7.33
C GLY A 29 10.88 6.20 6.76
N THR A 30 11.69 7.23 6.44
CA THR A 30 11.23 8.51 5.88
C THR A 30 10.88 8.43 4.39
N GLN A 31 11.38 7.41 3.69
CA GLN A 31 11.07 7.18 2.29
C GLN A 31 9.56 6.98 2.09
N THR A 32 9.00 7.62 1.06
CA THR A 32 7.56 7.61 0.79
C THR A 32 7.22 6.76 -0.42
N ARG A 33 6.02 6.17 -0.39
CA ARG A 33 5.42 5.43 -1.51
C ARG A 33 3.95 5.83 -1.67
N ASP A 34 3.44 5.64 -2.85
CA ASP A 34 2.02 5.75 -3.16
C ASP A 34 1.42 4.34 -3.17
N PHE A 35 0.54 4.06 -2.21
CA PHE A 35 -0.09 2.75 -2.04
C PHE A 35 -1.51 2.77 -2.58
N VAL A 36 -1.73 2.13 -3.72
CA VAL A 36 -3.04 1.97 -4.34
C VAL A 36 -3.63 0.60 -4.01
N HIS A 37 -4.94 0.55 -3.76
CA HIS A 37 -5.65 -0.70 -3.52
C HIS A 37 -5.88 -1.47 -4.83
N VAL A 38 -5.81 -2.81 -4.76
CA VAL A 38 -5.99 -3.66 -5.94
C VAL A 38 -7.37 -3.50 -6.58
N ASP A 39 -8.43 -3.28 -5.79
CA ASP A 39 -9.78 -3.10 -6.30
C ASP A 39 -9.94 -1.78 -7.07
N ASP A 40 -9.20 -0.73 -6.69
CA ASP A 40 -9.15 0.51 -7.46
C ASP A 40 -8.53 0.27 -8.84
N VAL A 41 -7.47 -0.52 -8.91
CA VAL A 41 -6.84 -0.91 -10.18
C VAL A 41 -7.77 -1.82 -11.00
N ALA A 42 -8.40 -2.81 -10.36
CA ALA A 42 -9.35 -3.71 -11.03
C ALA A 42 -10.54 -2.94 -11.61
N ARG A 43 -11.11 -1.99 -10.85
CA ARG A 43 -12.20 -1.12 -11.32
C ARG A 43 -11.77 -0.28 -12.52
N LEU A 44 -10.54 0.23 -12.54
CA LEU A 44 -10.01 0.94 -13.72
C LEU A 44 -9.94 0.01 -14.93
N LEU A 45 -9.42 -1.20 -14.77
CA LEU A 45 -9.31 -2.15 -15.88
C LEU A 45 -10.69 -2.55 -16.44
N VAL A 46 -11.68 -2.76 -15.57
CA VAL A 46 -13.08 -3.00 -15.99
C VAL A 46 -13.65 -1.79 -16.75
N HIS A 47 -13.39 -0.57 -16.27
CA HIS A 47 -13.81 0.65 -16.94
C HIS A 47 -13.19 0.78 -18.36
N LEU A 48 -11.90 0.50 -18.48
CA LEU A 48 -11.21 0.52 -19.76
C LEU A 48 -11.72 -0.57 -20.74
N ALA A 49 -12.12 -1.73 -20.21
CA ALA A 49 -12.66 -2.83 -21.01
C ALA A 49 -14.12 -2.61 -21.45
N SER A 50 -14.83 -1.67 -20.84
CA SER A 50 -16.26 -1.44 -21.10
C SER A 50 -16.55 -0.45 -22.23
N ASP A 51 -15.56 0.15 -22.86
CA ASP A 51 -15.66 1.24 -23.85
C ASP A 51 -16.52 2.45 -23.37
N ALA A 52 -16.69 2.59 -22.06
CA ALA A 52 -17.53 3.63 -21.45
C ALA A 52 -16.80 4.98 -21.24
N TRP A 53 -15.81 5.26 -22.03
CA TRP A 53 -15.02 6.50 -21.98
C TRP A 53 -15.31 7.38 -23.22
N SER A 54 -15.36 8.69 -23.00
CA SER A 54 -15.75 9.68 -24.01
C SER A 54 -14.68 9.93 -25.09
N HIS A 55 -13.43 9.61 -24.79
CA HIS A 55 -12.29 9.82 -25.68
C HIS A 55 -11.39 8.59 -25.67
N PRO A 56 -10.69 8.27 -26.77
CA PRO A 56 -9.72 7.18 -26.79
C PRO A 56 -8.69 7.35 -25.67
N PRO A 57 -8.44 6.30 -24.85
CA PRO A 57 -7.47 6.40 -23.79
C PRO A 57 -6.06 6.57 -24.37
N ARG A 58 -5.17 7.20 -23.59
CA ARG A 58 -3.74 7.26 -23.92
C ARG A 58 -3.11 5.87 -23.84
N ALA A 59 -1.96 5.72 -24.50
CA ALA A 59 -1.21 4.45 -24.42
C ALA A 59 -0.72 4.12 -23.01
N VAL A 60 -0.54 5.11 -22.14
CA VAL A 60 0.01 4.95 -20.79
C VAL A 60 -0.64 5.92 -19.81
N TYR A 61 -1.01 5.43 -18.64
CA TYR A 61 -1.42 6.21 -17.49
C TYR A 61 -0.65 5.81 -16.24
N ASN A 62 -0.31 6.78 -15.39
CA ASN A 62 0.08 6.51 -14.02
C ASN A 62 -1.17 6.16 -13.21
N VAL A 63 -1.08 5.10 -12.40
CA VAL A 63 -2.15 4.65 -11.50
C VAL A 63 -1.63 4.64 -10.07
N GLY A 64 -2.32 5.34 -9.18
CA GLY A 64 -1.94 5.47 -7.78
C GLY A 64 -3.04 6.19 -7.00
N THR A 65 -2.69 6.71 -5.84
CA THR A 65 -3.59 7.54 -5.02
C THR A 65 -3.30 9.03 -5.12
N GLY A 66 -2.12 9.40 -5.65
CA GLY A 66 -1.61 10.78 -5.61
C GLY A 66 -1.23 11.23 -4.19
N LYS A 67 -1.02 10.28 -3.27
CA LYS A 67 -0.66 10.56 -1.88
C LYS A 67 0.64 9.86 -1.52
N GLN A 68 1.51 10.58 -0.85
CA GLN A 68 2.73 10.02 -0.27
C GLN A 68 2.45 9.52 1.14
N THR A 69 2.86 8.28 1.42
CA THR A 69 2.86 7.71 2.76
C THR A 69 4.27 7.23 3.09
N SER A 70 4.84 7.68 4.20
CA SER A 70 6.15 7.21 4.64
C SER A 70 6.08 5.77 5.16
N LEU A 71 7.19 5.04 5.11
CA LEU A 71 7.21 3.68 5.66
C LEU A 71 7.02 3.68 7.17
N LEU A 72 7.43 4.74 7.87
CA LEU A 72 7.16 4.91 9.29
C LEU A 72 5.64 5.07 9.54
N GLU A 73 4.97 5.92 8.77
CA GLU A 73 3.51 6.08 8.84
C GLU A 73 2.78 4.76 8.52
N LEU A 74 3.22 4.05 7.48
CA LEU A 74 2.67 2.74 7.13
C LEU A 74 2.73 1.76 8.29
N VAL A 75 3.87 1.66 8.98
CA VAL A 75 4.03 0.76 10.14
C VAL A 75 3.11 1.19 11.29
N HIS A 76 2.96 2.47 11.54
CA HIS A 76 2.03 2.97 12.56
C HIS A 76 0.58 2.61 12.25
N LYS A 77 0.15 2.76 10.99
CA LYS A 77 -1.19 2.36 10.53
C LYS A 77 -1.41 0.84 10.65
N LEU A 78 -0.43 0.03 10.28
CA LEU A 78 -0.46 -1.42 10.47
C LEU A 78 -0.53 -1.80 11.95
N ALA A 79 0.28 -1.18 12.79
CA ALA A 79 0.25 -1.41 14.24
C ALA A 79 -1.13 -1.09 14.83
N LEU A 80 -1.76 0.00 14.38
CA LEU A 80 -3.11 0.37 14.80
C LEU A 80 -4.13 -0.68 14.34
N ALA A 81 -4.09 -1.10 13.07
CA ALA A 81 -4.98 -2.13 12.53
C ALA A 81 -4.85 -3.47 13.26
N LEU A 82 -3.63 -3.85 13.65
CA LEU A 82 -3.38 -5.08 14.43
C LEU A 82 -3.88 -4.95 15.87
N ARG A 83 -3.64 -3.80 16.51
CA ARG A 83 -4.10 -3.53 17.89
C ARG A 83 -5.62 -3.55 18.03
N THR A 84 -6.34 -2.99 17.08
CA THR A 84 -7.81 -3.01 17.06
C THR A 84 -8.38 -4.43 16.93
N ARG A 85 -7.58 -5.39 16.46
CA ARG A 85 -7.88 -6.82 16.35
C ARG A 85 -7.27 -7.67 17.46
N GLY A 86 -6.81 -7.04 18.53
CA GLY A 86 -6.37 -7.71 19.75
C GLY A 86 -4.89 -8.04 19.82
N LEU A 87 -4.08 -7.79 18.78
CA LEU A 87 -2.63 -7.99 18.88
C LEU A 87 -2.00 -6.90 19.75
N LYS A 88 -1.12 -7.33 20.67
CA LYS A 88 -0.44 -6.43 21.59
C LYS A 88 1.03 -6.87 21.71
N GLY A 89 1.92 -5.93 21.94
CA GLY A 89 3.33 -6.21 22.21
C GLY A 89 4.27 -5.20 21.58
N GLU A 90 5.52 -5.26 21.99
CA GLU A 90 6.59 -4.37 21.53
C GLU A 90 6.97 -4.62 20.06
N HIS A 91 6.68 -5.81 19.54
CA HIS A 91 6.91 -6.15 18.13
C HIS A 91 6.07 -5.32 17.15
N LEU A 92 5.07 -4.57 17.63
CA LEU A 92 4.33 -3.59 16.82
C LEU A 92 5.06 -2.25 16.69
N ILE A 93 6.20 -2.08 17.37
CA ILE A 93 7.09 -0.92 17.27
C ILE A 93 8.24 -1.29 16.33
N PRO A 94 8.51 -0.49 15.27
CA PRO A 94 9.58 -0.82 14.34
C PRO A 94 10.97 -0.66 14.98
N ARG A 95 11.91 -1.48 14.54
CA ARG A 95 13.34 -1.28 14.78
C ARG A 95 13.94 -0.47 13.65
N MET A 96 14.91 0.38 13.96
CA MET A 96 15.62 1.16 12.96
C MET A 96 16.84 0.40 12.45
N GLY A 97 17.01 0.38 11.13
CA GLY A 97 18.18 -0.16 10.46
C GLY A 97 18.95 0.93 9.70
N PRO A 98 20.18 0.65 9.26
CA PRO A 98 20.97 1.59 8.47
C PRO A 98 20.28 1.90 7.13
N ALA A 99 20.58 3.07 6.56
CA ALA A 99 20.08 3.42 5.24
C ALA A 99 20.57 2.44 4.17
N ARG A 100 19.75 2.15 3.17
CA ARG A 100 20.12 1.32 2.01
C ARG A 100 20.54 2.21 0.85
N SER A 101 21.69 1.92 0.26
CA SER A 101 22.12 2.60 -0.96
C SER A 101 21.18 2.25 -2.12
N GLY A 102 20.79 3.25 -2.90
CA GLY A 102 19.93 3.06 -4.07
C GLY A 102 18.43 2.93 -3.77
N ASP A 103 18.01 3.08 -2.52
CA ASP A 103 16.56 3.11 -2.22
C ASP A 103 15.97 4.44 -2.71
N LEU A 104 14.83 4.36 -3.40
CA LEU A 104 14.12 5.54 -3.90
C LEU A 104 13.52 6.31 -2.72
N GLU A 105 13.88 7.59 -2.57
CA GLU A 105 13.40 8.39 -1.44
C GLU A 105 11.90 8.65 -1.52
N HIS A 106 11.40 9.10 -2.69
CA HIS A 106 10.00 9.45 -2.87
C HIS A 106 9.43 8.87 -4.16
N SER A 107 8.21 8.36 -4.08
CA SER A 107 7.45 7.90 -5.24
C SER A 107 5.97 8.24 -5.04
N MET A 108 5.38 8.92 -6.04
CA MET A 108 3.97 9.30 -6.06
C MET A 108 3.49 9.39 -7.51
N ALA A 109 2.30 8.87 -7.78
CA ALA A 109 1.69 8.95 -9.09
C ALA A 109 1.11 10.34 -9.36
N ASP A 110 1.37 10.90 -10.55
CA ASP A 110 0.61 12.02 -11.07
C ASP A 110 -0.66 11.49 -11.75
N LEU A 111 -1.82 11.85 -11.22
CA LEU A 111 -3.13 11.39 -11.68
C LEU A 111 -3.82 12.37 -12.65
N ALA A 112 -3.17 13.48 -13.02
CA ALA A 112 -3.79 14.52 -13.85
C ALA A 112 -4.35 13.96 -15.15
N ALA A 113 -3.56 13.16 -15.87
CA ALA A 113 -3.97 12.59 -17.16
C ALA A 113 -5.14 11.60 -17.01
N ILE A 114 -5.05 10.64 -16.12
CA ILE A 114 -6.09 9.62 -15.94
C ILE A 114 -7.40 10.21 -15.42
N THR A 115 -7.32 11.22 -14.56
CA THR A 115 -8.50 11.95 -14.08
C THR A 115 -9.16 12.76 -15.16
N ALA A 116 -8.37 13.47 -15.98
CA ALA A 116 -8.90 14.31 -17.07
C ALA A 116 -9.56 13.48 -18.17
N ASP A 117 -8.89 12.39 -18.59
CA ASP A 117 -9.33 11.59 -19.74
C ASP A 117 -10.44 10.59 -19.38
N LEU A 118 -10.36 9.97 -18.20
CA LEU A 118 -11.24 8.86 -17.79
C LEU A 118 -12.12 9.17 -16.58
N GLY A 119 -11.97 10.33 -15.94
CA GLY A 119 -12.67 10.66 -14.69
C GLY A 119 -12.31 9.73 -13.52
N TRP A 120 -11.29 8.87 -13.70
CA TRP A 120 -10.93 7.87 -12.69
C TRP A 120 -10.27 8.49 -11.46
N ARG A 121 -10.65 7.97 -10.30
CA ARG A 121 -10.04 8.30 -9.00
C ARG A 121 -10.01 7.06 -8.10
N PRO A 122 -9.01 6.95 -7.21
CA PRO A 122 -9.00 5.89 -6.20
C PRO A 122 -10.11 6.14 -5.17
N ASN A 123 -10.75 5.07 -4.70
CA ASN A 123 -11.84 5.12 -3.71
C ASN A 123 -11.50 4.45 -2.40
N VAL A 124 -10.57 3.49 -2.41
CA VAL A 124 -10.22 2.72 -1.23
C VAL A 124 -9.12 3.43 -0.45
N SER A 125 -9.36 3.72 0.81
CA SER A 125 -8.35 4.33 1.68
C SER A 125 -7.27 3.31 2.07
N LEU A 126 -6.05 3.79 2.35
CA LEU A 126 -4.97 2.93 2.84
C LEU A 126 -5.37 2.22 4.15
N ASP A 127 -6.02 2.93 5.07
CA ASP A 127 -6.44 2.34 6.35
C ASP A 127 -7.44 1.20 6.16
N HIS A 128 -8.38 1.35 5.23
CA HIS A 128 -9.34 0.29 4.89
C HIS A 128 -8.62 -0.94 4.32
N GLY A 129 -7.80 -0.77 3.29
CA GLY A 129 -7.07 -1.87 2.66
C GLY A 129 -6.08 -2.57 3.62
N LEU A 130 -5.46 -1.83 4.55
CA LEU A 130 -4.63 -2.44 5.59
C LEU A 130 -5.48 -3.24 6.58
N GLY A 131 -6.70 -2.78 6.89
CA GLY A 131 -7.66 -3.51 7.71
C GLY A 131 -8.02 -4.86 7.10
N GLU A 132 -8.45 -4.88 5.84
CA GLU A 132 -8.80 -6.10 5.10
C GLU A 132 -7.61 -7.09 5.03
N LEU A 133 -6.40 -6.58 4.77
CA LEU A 133 -5.21 -7.41 4.71
C LEU A 133 -4.90 -8.06 6.05
N VAL A 134 -5.05 -7.33 7.15
CA VAL A 134 -4.85 -7.85 8.51
C VAL A 134 -5.93 -8.89 8.84
N ASP A 135 -7.20 -8.65 8.51
CA ASP A 135 -8.29 -9.61 8.71
C ASP A 135 -8.03 -10.92 7.97
N ALA A 136 -7.68 -10.83 6.68
CA ALA A 136 -7.33 -12.00 5.89
C ALA A 136 -6.11 -12.76 6.46
N ARG A 137 -5.15 -12.04 7.06
CA ARG A 137 -3.95 -12.66 7.64
C ARG A 137 -4.22 -13.35 8.98
N LEU A 138 -5.12 -12.80 9.78
CA LEU A 138 -5.50 -13.36 11.09
C LEU A 138 -6.56 -14.45 10.98
N GLY A 139 -7.10 -14.72 9.78
CA GLY A 139 -8.18 -15.70 9.55
C GLY A 139 -9.55 -15.21 10.03
N HIS A 140 -9.71 -13.91 10.23
CA HIS A 140 -11.03 -13.30 10.43
C HIS A 140 -11.70 -13.19 9.06
N GLU A 141 -12.82 -13.88 8.88
CA GLU A 141 -13.65 -13.73 7.68
C GLU A 141 -14.22 -12.30 7.61
N LEU A 142 -14.24 -11.74 6.41
CA LEU A 142 -14.87 -10.46 6.08
C LEU A 142 -16.39 -10.58 6.12
#